data_4b30d45a35f272d2a7c8f2e98aeb5847
#
_entry.id   4b30d45a35f272d2a7c8f2e98aeb5847
#
_cell.length_a   1.000
_cell.length_b   1.000
_cell.length_c   1.000
_cell.angle_alpha   90.00
_cell.angle_beta   90.00
_cell.angle_gamma   90.00
#
_symmetry.space_group_name_H-M   'P 1'
#
loop_
_entity.id
_entity.type
_entity.pdbx_description
1 polymer ?
#
loop_
_entity_poly.entity_id
_entity_poly.type
_entity_poly.pdbx_seq_one_letter_code
_entity_poly.pdbx_strand_id
1 'polypeptide(L)'
;MIQAEAAIRAARGLVGTAYSELDCINLIKKVIRTCAGGDKRYTTAGTNALWDSDSKRGKYRDLTWKQAGISGAKPGMLAFMGVGTGDVSHTGLVTERGTVIHSSKNRGGVVETALSEKNGWNGLGVHRMIEMAENAGAAPTGTAYIVCARTGLRMRKRPDVRGEYMQMLPDGAVIVALETRAGWIKTTYKEYTGWVSGEYCCKAGED
;
A
#
# COMPACT_ATOMS: atom_id res chain seq x y z
N MET A 1 -4.59 3.88 19.81
CA MET A 1 -3.89 3.96 18.50
C MET A 1 -4.78 3.40 17.42
N ILE A 2 -4.54 3.74 16.17
CA ILE A 2 -5.27 3.25 15.00
C ILE A 2 -4.68 1.89 14.64
N GLN A 3 -5.50 0.85 14.51
CA GLN A 3 -5.05 -0.45 14.01
C GLN A 3 -4.66 -0.33 12.53
N ALA A 4 -3.55 -0.93 12.12
CA ALA A 4 -3.05 -0.87 10.74
C ALA A 4 -4.13 -1.24 9.71
N GLU A 5 -4.90 -2.30 9.97
CA GLU A 5 -6.00 -2.73 9.10
C GLU A 5 -7.10 -1.67 8.96
N ALA A 6 -7.41 -0.96 10.05
CA ALA A 6 -8.40 0.13 10.01
C ALA A 6 -7.89 1.32 9.20
N ALA A 7 -6.59 1.68 9.35
CA ALA A 7 -5.96 2.73 8.56
C ALA A 7 -5.94 2.38 7.07
N ILE A 8 -5.56 1.14 6.72
CA ILE A 8 -5.51 0.65 5.33
C ILE A 8 -6.92 0.62 4.73
N ARG A 9 -7.92 0.12 5.45
CA ARG A 9 -9.32 0.12 5.00
C ARG A 9 -9.83 1.53 4.75
N ALA A 10 -9.54 2.47 5.64
CA ALA A 10 -9.93 3.88 5.48
C ALA A 10 -9.25 4.50 4.24
N ALA A 11 -7.94 4.29 4.05
CA ALA A 11 -7.22 4.76 2.87
C ALA A 11 -7.75 4.13 1.58
N ARG A 12 -8.05 2.83 1.59
CA ARG A 12 -8.59 2.10 0.43
C ARG A 12 -9.98 2.60 0.03
N GLY A 13 -10.80 3.00 0.98
CA GLY A 13 -12.09 3.65 0.72
C GLY A 13 -11.98 5.02 0.03
N LEU A 14 -10.79 5.60 -0.04
CA LEU A 14 -10.52 6.89 -0.70
C LEU A 14 -9.91 6.72 -2.10
N VAL A 15 -9.63 5.49 -2.55
CA VAL A 15 -9.13 5.24 -3.92
C VAL A 15 -10.12 5.78 -4.94
N GLY A 16 -9.61 6.52 -5.94
CA GLY A 16 -10.39 7.24 -6.94
C GLY A 16 -10.68 8.71 -6.59
N THR A 17 -10.41 9.17 -5.35
CA THR A 17 -10.53 10.60 -5.01
C THR A 17 -9.50 11.41 -5.81
N ALA A 18 -9.93 12.50 -6.42
CA ALA A 18 -9.07 13.35 -7.25
C ALA A 18 -7.90 13.96 -6.46
N TYR A 19 -6.74 14.13 -7.10
CA TYR A 19 -5.55 14.72 -6.47
C TYR A 19 -5.80 16.15 -5.99
N SER A 20 -6.61 16.93 -6.72
CA SER A 20 -6.98 18.30 -6.35
C SER A 20 -7.77 18.39 -5.04
N GLU A 21 -8.47 17.32 -4.67
CA GLU A 21 -9.24 17.23 -3.44
C GLU A 21 -8.40 16.66 -2.29
N LEU A 22 -7.50 15.73 -2.61
CA LEU A 22 -6.75 14.97 -1.62
C LEU A 22 -5.36 14.63 -2.14
N ASP A 23 -4.36 15.45 -1.82
CA ASP A 23 -2.95 15.16 -2.12
C ASP A 23 -2.37 14.09 -1.17
N CYS A 24 -1.10 13.72 -1.38
CA CYS A 24 -0.46 12.62 -0.65
C CYS A 24 -0.41 12.82 0.86
N ILE A 25 -0.10 14.05 1.34
CA ILE A 25 -0.02 14.31 2.78
C ILE A 25 -1.41 14.48 3.41
N ASN A 26 -2.38 15.02 2.67
CA ASN A 26 -3.74 15.15 3.13
C ASN A 26 -4.46 13.79 3.19
N LEU A 27 -4.07 12.84 2.35
CA LEU A 27 -4.51 11.44 2.47
C LEU A 27 -4.12 10.87 3.86
N ILE A 28 -2.85 11.00 4.26
CA ILE A 28 -2.38 10.53 5.56
C ILE A 28 -3.10 11.26 6.70
N LYS A 29 -3.22 12.60 6.61
CA LYS A 29 -3.98 13.39 7.60
C LYS A 29 -5.43 12.90 7.71
N LYS A 30 -6.09 12.64 6.58
CA LYS A 30 -7.48 12.19 6.56
C LYS A 30 -7.65 10.83 7.24
N VAL A 31 -6.78 9.87 6.92
CA VAL A 31 -6.77 8.56 7.58
C VAL A 31 -6.63 8.71 9.11
N ILE A 32 -5.64 9.49 9.57
CA ILE A 32 -5.41 9.68 11.00
C ILE A 32 -6.59 10.39 11.68
N ARG A 33 -7.23 11.35 11.02
CA ARG A 33 -8.35 12.12 11.58
C ARG A 33 -9.66 11.34 11.67
N THR A 34 -9.87 10.37 10.78
CA THR A 34 -11.16 9.69 10.65
C THR A 34 -11.21 8.31 11.28
N CYS A 35 -10.06 7.65 11.48
CA CYS A 35 -10.02 6.34 12.11
C CYS A 35 -10.26 6.42 13.62
N ALA A 36 -10.90 5.40 14.16
CA ALA A 36 -11.00 5.20 15.60
C ALA A 36 -9.59 5.09 16.23
N GLY A 37 -9.36 5.75 17.33
CA GLY A 37 -8.04 5.84 17.98
C GLY A 37 -7.10 6.89 17.38
N GLY A 38 -7.55 7.62 16.36
CA GLY A 38 -6.84 8.73 15.74
C GLY A 38 -7.06 10.08 16.45
N ASP A 39 -6.52 11.13 15.86
CA ASP A 39 -6.66 12.53 16.36
C ASP A 39 -7.35 13.39 15.29
N LYS A 40 -8.57 13.82 15.57
CA LYS A 40 -9.37 14.68 14.68
C LYS A 40 -8.68 15.99 14.31
N ARG A 41 -7.72 16.46 15.14
CA ARG A 41 -6.96 17.70 14.93
C ARG A 41 -5.57 17.48 14.38
N TYR A 42 -5.21 16.22 14.07
CA TYR A 42 -3.88 15.90 13.54
C TYR A 42 -3.52 16.75 12.35
N THR A 43 -2.30 17.28 12.34
CA THR A 43 -1.73 18.04 11.23
C THR A 43 -0.22 17.90 11.16
N THR A 44 0.31 18.01 9.95
CA THR A 44 1.75 18.13 9.67
C THR A 44 1.92 19.08 8.49
N ALA A 45 3.06 19.76 8.41
CA ALA A 45 3.29 20.81 7.40
C ALA A 45 3.52 20.27 5.98
N GLY A 46 3.87 18.99 5.85
CA GLY A 46 4.14 18.35 4.56
C GLY A 46 4.95 17.07 4.74
N THR A 47 5.35 16.47 3.62
CA THR A 47 6.10 15.20 3.59
C THR A 47 7.48 15.33 4.22
N ASN A 48 8.21 16.41 3.96
CA ASN A 48 9.49 16.71 4.63
C ASN A 48 9.31 16.82 6.14
N ALA A 49 8.33 17.61 6.59
CA ALA A 49 8.05 17.78 8.01
C ALA A 49 7.65 16.47 8.69
N LEU A 50 6.90 15.61 7.99
CA LEU A 50 6.54 14.27 8.48
C LEU A 50 7.78 13.37 8.56
N TRP A 51 8.62 13.34 7.53
CA TRP A 51 9.85 12.55 7.53
C TRP A 51 10.82 12.99 8.62
N ASP A 52 10.98 14.29 8.85
CA ASP A 52 11.89 14.85 9.84
C ASP A 52 11.30 14.91 11.26
N SER A 53 10.08 14.46 11.44
CA SER A 53 9.33 14.53 12.71
C SER A 53 9.87 13.60 13.81
N ASP A 54 10.83 12.72 13.50
CA ASP A 54 11.57 11.93 14.48
C ASP A 54 12.65 12.72 15.21
N SER A 55 13.02 13.91 14.71
CA SER A 55 14.04 14.75 15.29
C SER A 55 13.61 15.35 16.63
N LYS A 56 14.57 15.46 17.58
CA LYS A 56 14.32 16.05 18.92
C LYS A 56 13.89 17.52 18.88
N ARG A 57 13.97 18.17 17.72
CA ARG A 57 13.66 19.60 17.51
C ARG A 57 12.24 19.89 17.02
N GLY A 58 11.47 18.87 16.60
CA GLY A 58 10.11 19.04 16.11
C GLY A 58 9.09 19.07 17.25
N LYS A 59 8.12 19.97 17.15
CA LYS A 59 6.96 20.05 18.08
C LYS A 59 6.14 18.74 18.09
N TYR A 60 6.19 17.98 17.01
CA TYR A 60 5.46 16.73 16.83
C TYR A 60 6.42 15.62 16.41
N ARG A 61 6.57 14.61 17.25
CA ARG A 61 7.26 13.37 16.90
C ARG A 61 6.24 12.44 16.27
N ASP A 62 5.97 12.62 14.98
CA ASP A 62 4.98 11.81 14.29
C ASP A 62 5.53 10.44 13.90
N LEU A 63 6.83 10.35 13.58
CA LEU A 63 7.50 9.08 13.35
C LEU A 63 8.23 8.62 14.61
N THR A 64 7.98 7.38 15.03
CA THR A 64 8.70 6.71 16.12
C THR A 64 9.93 5.98 15.62
N TRP A 65 9.95 5.66 14.33
CA TRP A 65 11.03 4.99 13.64
C TRP A 65 10.99 5.32 12.13
N LYS A 66 12.15 5.38 11.50
CA LYS A 66 12.29 5.52 10.04
C LYS A 66 13.58 4.87 9.54
N GLN A 67 13.60 4.52 8.26
CA GLN A 67 14.79 4.05 7.55
C GLN A 67 14.80 4.49 6.09
N ALA A 68 15.98 4.62 5.48
CA ALA A 68 16.15 4.60 4.05
C ALA A 68 15.99 3.19 3.50
N GLY A 69 15.42 3.07 2.28
CA GLY A 69 15.07 1.79 1.68
C GLY A 69 13.71 1.28 2.12
N ILE A 70 13.25 0.22 1.45
CA ILE A 70 11.91 -0.36 1.63
C ILE A 70 11.93 -1.80 2.16
N SER A 71 13.12 -2.30 2.52
CA SER A 71 13.26 -3.64 3.10
C SER A 71 12.57 -3.71 4.46
N GLY A 72 11.90 -4.82 4.74
CA GLY A 72 11.18 -5.01 6.00
C GLY A 72 9.87 -4.21 6.12
N ALA A 73 9.32 -3.73 5.01
CA ALA A 73 8.04 -3.03 5.02
C ALA A 73 6.94 -3.90 5.63
N LYS A 74 6.15 -3.29 6.53
CA LYS A 74 5.00 -3.92 7.17
C LYS A 74 3.73 -3.11 6.93
N PRO A 75 2.55 -3.76 6.92
CA PRO A 75 1.28 -3.06 6.82
C PRO A 75 1.13 -2.00 7.92
N GLY A 76 0.64 -0.82 7.54
CA GLY A 76 0.51 0.32 8.45
C GLY A 76 1.74 1.23 8.53
N MET A 77 2.89 0.84 7.97
CA MET A 77 4.00 1.75 7.78
C MET A 77 3.67 2.81 6.73
N LEU A 78 4.31 3.96 6.83
CA LEU A 78 4.33 4.95 5.77
C LEU A 78 5.52 4.68 4.85
N ALA A 79 5.29 4.72 3.53
CA ALA A 79 6.33 4.72 2.52
C ALA A 79 6.62 6.15 2.07
N PHE A 80 7.87 6.41 1.70
CA PHE A 80 8.36 7.73 1.28
C PHE A 80 9.17 7.65 -0.01
N MET A 81 9.12 8.73 -0.80
CA MET A 81 9.99 8.96 -1.96
C MET A 81 10.86 10.19 -1.73
N GLY A 82 12.04 10.21 -2.34
CA GLY A 82 13.00 11.32 -2.25
C GLY A 82 13.85 11.31 -0.99
N VAL A 83 13.86 10.21 -0.23
CA VAL A 83 14.74 10.07 0.94
C VAL A 83 16.21 10.14 0.50
N GLY A 84 16.99 11.00 1.16
CA GLY A 84 18.40 11.22 0.84
C GLY A 84 18.67 12.25 -0.26
N THR A 85 17.65 12.82 -0.91
CA THR A 85 17.82 13.85 -1.96
C THR A 85 17.76 15.28 -1.43
N GLY A 86 17.41 15.45 -0.15
CA GLY A 86 17.10 16.77 0.44
C GLY A 86 15.64 17.19 0.31
N ASP A 87 14.82 16.45 -0.45
CA ASP A 87 13.39 16.69 -0.61
C ASP A 87 12.61 15.38 -0.59
N VAL A 88 11.96 15.09 0.54
CA VAL A 88 11.02 13.98 0.65
C VAL A 88 9.69 14.42 0.05
N SER A 89 9.51 14.13 -1.21
CA SER A 89 8.46 14.71 -2.06
C SER A 89 7.12 13.99 -1.97
N HIS A 90 7.09 12.74 -1.48
CA HIS A 90 5.88 11.92 -1.53
C HIS A 90 5.77 10.94 -0.36
N THR A 91 4.52 10.58 -0.01
CA THR A 91 4.22 9.58 1.02
C THR A 91 2.95 8.80 0.69
N GLY A 92 2.84 7.59 1.26
CA GLY A 92 1.67 6.74 1.17
C GLY A 92 1.64 5.71 2.30
N LEU A 93 0.56 4.95 2.40
CA LEU A 93 0.34 3.95 3.43
C LEU A 93 0.59 2.55 2.87
N VAL A 94 1.51 1.80 3.48
CA VAL A 94 1.83 0.41 3.12
C VAL A 94 0.69 -0.51 3.51
N THR A 95 0.32 -1.41 2.59
CA THR A 95 -0.78 -2.36 2.78
C THR A 95 -0.28 -3.78 3.06
N GLU A 96 -1.19 -4.64 3.44
CA GLU A 96 -0.96 -6.08 3.64
C GLU A 96 -0.59 -6.84 2.35
N ARG A 97 -0.71 -6.17 1.19
CA ARG A 97 -0.42 -6.75 -0.13
C ARG A 97 0.96 -6.39 -0.66
N GLY A 98 1.80 -5.72 0.15
CA GLY A 98 3.07 -5.18 -0.35
C GLY A 98 2.87 -4.04 -1.35
N THR A 99 1.75 -3.35 -1.27
CA THR A 99 1.42 -2.18 -2.08
C THR A 99 1.40 -0.92 -1.22
N VAL A 100 1.27 0.25 -1.85
CA VAL A 100 1.13 1.54 -1.19
C VAL A 100 -0.12 2.22 -1.70
N ILE A 101 -0.98 2.66 -0.79
CA ILE A 101 -2.09 3.57 -1.12
C ILE A 101 -1.56 4.99 -0.97
N HIS A 102 -1.59 5.75 -2.05
CA HIS A 102 -1.08 7.12 -2.09
C HIS A 102 -1.88 7.99 -3.07
N SER A 103 -1.84 9.30 -2.89
CA SER A 103 -2.45 10.20 -3.86
C SER A 103 -1.40 10.70 -4.83
N SER A 104 -1.47 10.26 -6.07
CA SER A 104 -0.51 10.54 -7.14
C SER A 104 -1.03 11.63 -8.08
N LYS A 105 -0.27 12.72 -8.23
CA LYS A 105 -0.57 13.78 -9.19
C LYS A 105 -0.59 13.23 -10.63
N ASN A 106 0.39 12.40 -10.97
CA ASN A 106 0.53 11.83 -12.32
C ASN A 106 -0.58 10.83 -12.67
N ARG A 107 -1.19 10.19 -11.66
CA ARG A 107 -2.31 9.25 -11.84
C ARG A 107 -3.67 9.89 -11.56
N GLY A 108 -3.70 11.20 -11.32
CA GLY A 108 -4.91 11.99 -11.14
C GLY A 108 -5.57 11.90 -9.76
N GLY A 109 -5.06 11.09 -8.82
CA GLY A 109 -5.69 10.96 -7.51
C GLY A 109 -5.15 9.81 -6.66
N VAL A 110 -6.00 9.34 -5.75
CA VAL A 110 -5.67 8.25 -4.83
C VAL A 110 -5.71 6.91 -5.56
N VAL A 111 -4.59 6.22 -5.52
CA VAL A 111 -4.36 4.91 -6.17
C VAL A 111 -3.66 3.95 -5.21
N GLU A 112 -3.74 2.65 -5.50
CA GLU A 112 -2.94 1.61 -4.86
C GLU A 112 -1.92 1.08 -5.88
N THR A 113 -0.61 1.15 -5.58
CA THR A 113 0.47 0.74 -6.47
C THR A 113 1.46 -0.17 -5.74
N ALA A 114 2.27 -0.94 -6.48
CA ALA A 114 3.29 -1.78 -5.87
C ALA A 114 4.32 -0.95 -5.08
N LEU A 115 4.68 -1.42 -3.89
CA LEU A 115 5.81 -0.91 -3.12
C LEU A 115 7.11 -1.45 -3.75
N SER A 116 7.77 -0.64 -4.56
CA SER A 116 9.03 -1.00 -5.20
C SER A 116 9.94 0.20 -5.41
N GLU A 117 11.25 -0.02 -5.43
CA GLU A 117 12.23 1.03 -5.73
C GLU A 117 12.09 1.55 -7.16
N LYS A 118 11.66 0.70 -8.11
CA LYS A 118 11.35 1.10 -9.49
C LYS A 118 10.26 2.16 -9.56
N ASN A 119 9.30 2.11 -8.63
CA ASN A 119 8.24 3.11 -8.49
C ASN A 119 8.65 4.33 -7.68
N GLY A 120 9.94 4.46 -7.32
CA GLY A 120 10.50 5.60 -6.60
C GLY A 120 10.39 5.51 -5.07
N TRP A 121 9.83 4.44 -4.50
CA TRP A 121 9.75 4.27 -3.06
C TRP A 121 11.13 3.92 -2.50
N ASN A 122 11.63 4.74 -1.56
CA ASN A 122 12.97 4.57 -1.02
C ASN A 122 13.10 4.91 0.47
N GLY A 123 12.01 4.96 1.20
CA GLY A 123 12.00 5.13 2.65
C GLY A 123 10.77 4.54 3.31
N LEU A 124 10.91 4.16 4.58
CA LEU A 124 9.83 3.68 5.44
C LEU A 124 9.83 4.43 6.77
N GLY A 125 8.64 4.60 7.36
CA GLY A 125 8.49 5.16 8.69
C GLY A 125 7.30 4.58 9.44
N VAL A 126 7.38 4.55 10.76
CA VAL A 126 6.32 4.12 11.66
C VAL A 126 5.67 5.35 12.28
N HIS A 127 4.41 5.57 11.99
CA HIS A 127 3.69 6.69 12.57
C HIS A 127 3.19 6.35 13.97
N ARG A 128 3.45 7.24 14.96
CA ARG A 128 3.10 7.04 16.39
C ARG A 128 1.64 6.71 16.67
N MET A 129 0.75 7.08 15.76
CA MET A 129 -0.69 6.85 15.92
C MET A 129 -1.19 5.58 15.24
N ILE A 130 -0.35 4.91 14.45
CA ILE A 130 -0.71 3.68 13.75
C ILE A 130 0.00 2.52 14.43
N GLU A 131 -0.78 1.61 14.97
CA GLU A 131 -0.29 0.35 15.55
C GLU A 131 -0.11 -0.66 14.44
N MET A 132 1.15 -1.07 14.24
CA MET A 132 1.47 -2.07 13.24
C MET A 132 0.91 -3.43 13.64
N ALA A 133 0.43 -4.20 12.68
CA ALA A 133 0.04 -5.57 12.93
C ALA A 133 1.29 -6.39 13.31
N GLU A 134 1.38 -6.83 14.58
CA GLU A 134 2.53 -7.61 15.07
C GLU A 134 2.70 -8.95 14.32
N ASN A 135 1.63 -9.46 13.71
CA ASN A 135 1.56 -10.74 13.01
C ASN A 135 1.16 -10.63 11.53
N ALA A 136 1.18 -9.45 10.93
CA ALA A 136 1.19 -9.41 9.48
C ALA A 136 2.56 -9.95 9.05
N GLY A 137 2.58 -11.20 8.64
CA GLY A 137 3.77 -11.85 8.09
C GLY A 137 4.44 -10.89 7.11
N ALA A 138 5.77 -10.94 7.02
CA ALA A 138 6.57 -10.12 6.10
C ALA A 138 5.77 -9.85 4.84
N ALA A 139 5.73 -8.57 4.41
CA ALA A 139 5.08 -8.24 3.13
C ALA A 139 5.47 -9.35 2.14
N PRO A 140 4.51 -10.00 1.49
CA PRO A 140 4.84 -11.15 0.66
C PRO A 140 5.94 -10.71 -0.30
N THR A 141 7.11 -11.34 -0.19
CA THR A 141 8.32 -11.05 -1.01
C THR A 141 8.13 -11.50 -2.45
N GLY A 142 6.87 -11.60 -2.89
CA GLY A 142 6.49 -12.02 -4.22
C GLY A 142 6.36 -10.86 -5.20
N THR A 143 6.50 -11.18 -6.48
CA THR A 143 6.26 -10.23 -7.57
C THR A 143 4.81 -9.72 -7.51
N ALA A 144 4.63 -8.41 -7.54
CA ALA A 144 3.30 -7.82 -7.66
C ALA A 144 2.80 -7.89 -9.11
N TYR A 145 1.51 -8.18 -9.26
CA TYR A 145 0.82 -8.23 -10.56
C TYR A 145 -0.45 -7.39 -10.52
N ILE A 146 -0.85 -6.92 -11.67
CA ILE A 146 -2.13 -6.24 -11.89
C ILE A 146 -3.00 -7.19 -12.73
N VAL A 147 -4.23 -7.40 -12.31
CA VAL A 147 -5.21 -8.14 -13.11
C VAL A 147 -5.54 -7.33 -14.36
N CYS A 148 -5.23 -7.88 -15.55
CA CYS A 148 -5.45 -7.27 -16.86
C CYS A 148 -6.55 -8.04 -17.61
N ALA A 149 -7.73 -8.16 -16.99
CA ALA A 149 -8.87 -8.91 -17.51
C ALA A 149 -10.14 -8.07 -17.40
N ARG A 150 -10.59 -7.45 -18.50
CA ARG A 150 -11.75 -6.52 -18.55
C ARG A 150 -13.02 -7.05 -17.88
N THR A 151 -13.25 -8.36 -17.95
CA THR A 151 -14.42 -9.01 -17.33
C THR A 151 -14.14 -9.55 -15.93
N GLY A 152 -12.94 -9.25 -15.38
CA GLY A 152 -12.44 -9.82 -14.13
C GLY A 152 -11.78 -11.17 -14.31
N LEU A 153 -11.04 -11.59 -13.27
CA LEU A 153 -10.24 -12.83 -13.25
C LEU A 153 -10.74 -13.79 -12.16
N ARG A 154 -11.03 -15.02 -12.54
CA ARG A 154 -11.52 -16.04 -11.60
C ARG A 154 -10.40 -16.56 -10.72
N MET A 155 -10.58 -16.51 -9.41
CA MET A 155 -9.76 -17.22 -8.44
C MET A 155 -10.31 -18.63 -8.23
N ARG A 156 -9.42 -19.60 -8.14
CA ARG A 156 -9.74 -21.02 -8.04
C ARG A 156 -8.98 -21.68 -6.88
N LYS A 157 -9.52 -22.77 -6.34
CA LYS A 157 -8.84 -23.53 -5.28
C LYS A 157 -7.56 -24.24 -5.75
N ARG A 158 -7.46 -24.59 -7.04
CA ARG A 158 -6.33 -25.28 -7.65
C ARG A 158 -5.87 -24.56 -8.91
N PRO A 159 -4.58 -24.65 -9.30
CA PRO A 159 -4.05 -24.05 -10.52
C PRO A 159 -4.49 -24.84 -11.77
N ASP A 160 -5.77 -24.81 -12.05
CA ASP A 160 -6.42 -25.54 -13.14
C ASP A 160 -7.70 -24.78 -13.54
N VAL A 161 -7.96 -24.71 -14.85
CA VAL A 161 -9.16 -24.09 -15.42
C VAL A 161 -10.47 -24.77 -14.97
N ARG A 162 -10.39 -26.05 -14.58
CA ARG A 162 -11.50 -26.83 -13.99
C ARG A 162 -11.52 -26.76 -12.46
N GLY A 163 -10.54 -26.05 -11.85
CA GLY A 163 -10.50 -25.86 -10.39
C GLY A 163 -11.75 -25.17 -9.90
N GLU A 164 -12.20 -25.54 -8.70
CA GLU A 164 -13.39 -24.94 -8.06
C GLU A 164 -13.25 -23.42 -7.98
N TYR A 165 -14.27 -22.72 -8.44
CA TYR A 165 -14.38 -21.26 -8.39
C TYR A 165 -14.53 -20.78 -6.94
N MET A 166 -13.80 -19.75 -6.56
CA MET A 166 -13.85 -19.13 -5.25
C MET A 166 -14.45 -17.73 -5.31
N GLN A 167 -13.84 -16.85 -6.12
CA GLN A 167 -14.32 -15.47 -6.30
C GLN A 167 -13.77 -14.85 -7.60
N MET A 168 -14.28 -13.67 -7.93
CA MET A 168 -13.82 -12.86 -9.05
C MET A 168 -12.93 -11.73 -8.54
N LEU A 169 -11.77 -11.56 -9.16
CA LEU A 169 -10.94 -10.37 -9.01
C LEU A 169 -11.34 -9.38 -10.11
N PRO A 170 -11.59 -8.12 -9.78
CA PRO A 170 -11.91 -7.12 -10.80
C PRO A 170 -10.66 -6.78 -11.65
N ASP A 171 -10.89 -6.25 -12.84
CA ASP A 171 -9.85 -5.64 -13.65
C ASP A 171 -9.12 -4.55 -12.87
N GLY A 172 -7.80 -4.46 -13.03
CA GLY A 172 -6.96 -3.54 -12.26
C GLY A 172 -6.66 -3.96 -10.81
N ALA A 173 -7.19 -5.10 -10.33
CA ALA A 173 -6.86 -5.58 -8.98
C ALA A 173 -5.36 -5.87 -8.86
N VAL A 174 -4.73 -5.29 -7.83
CA VAL A 174 -3.33 -5.59 -7.52
C VAL A 174 -3.27 -6.84 -6.64
N ILE A 175 -2.44 -7.79 -7.05
CA ILE A 175 -2.18 -9.05 -6.33
C ILE A 175 -0.69 -9.27 -6.16
N VAL A 176 -0.30 -10.01 -5.13
CA VAL A 176 1.10 -10.42 -4.90
C VAL A 176 1.20 -11.92 -5.02
N ALA A 177 2.17 -12.39 -5.80
CA ALA A 177 2.43 -13.81 -5.95
C ALA A 177 3.01 -14.40 -4.64
N LEU A 178 2.28 -15.33 -4.05
CA LEU A 178 2.76 -16.16 -2.95
C LEU A 178 3.53 -17.37 -3.49
N GLU A 179 3.11 -17.85 -4.66
CA GLU A 179 3.70 -18.99 -5.37
C GLU A 179 3.35 -18.86 -6.86
N THR A 180 4.23 -19.30 -7.75
CA THR A 180 3.95 -19.43 -9.18
C THR A 180 4.16 -20.86 -9.60
N ARG A 181 3.20 -21.43 -10.37
CA ARG A 181 3.28 -22.81 -10.84
C ARG A 181 2.58 -22.97 -12.19
N ALA A 182 3.32 -23.40 -13.20
CA ALA A 182 2.78 -23.71 -14.54
C ALA A 182 1.86 -22.60 -15.11
N GLY A 183 2.29 -21.34 -15.03
CA GLY A 183 1.51 -20.20 -15.53
C GLY A 183 0.40 -19.70 -14.60
N TRP A 184 0.24 -20.31 -13.42
CA TRP A 184 -0.70 -19.87 -12.39
C TRP A 184 0.02 -19.13 -11.27
N ILE A 185 -0.69 -18.16 -10.68
CA ILE A 185 -0.22 -17.35 -9.56
C ILE A 185 -1.12 -17.63 -8.36
N LYS A 186 -0.53 -18.15 -7.27
CA LYS A 186 -1.21 -18.23 -5.99
C LYS A 186 -1.15 -16.88 -5.31
N THR A 187 -2.27 -16.38 -4.86
CA THR A 187 -2.38 -15.07 -4.23
C THR A 187 -3.51 -15.05 -3.19
N THR A 188 -3.48 -14.04 -2.32
CA THR A 188 -4.60 -13.71 -1.45
C THR A 188 -5.31 -12.48 -2.00
N TYR A 189 -6.63 -12.55 -2.11
CA TYR A 189 -7.46 -11.40 -2.45
C TYR A 189 -8.68 -11.37 -1.53
N LYS A 190 -8.86 -10.26 -0.81
CA LYS A 190 -9.78 -10.19 0.34
C LYS A 190 -9.43 -11.30 1.34
N GLU A 191 -10.42 -12.06 1.79
CA GLU A 191 -10.26 -13.18 2.74
C GLU A 191 -9.90 -14.53 2.07
N TYR A 192 -9.80 -14.58 0.74
CA TYR A 192 -9.60 -15.82 0.00
C TYR A 192 -8.16 -15.96 -0.48
N THR A 193 -7.56 -17.13 -0.26
CA THR A 193 -6.27 -17.52 -0.84
C THR A 193 -6.50 -18.61 -1.88
N GLY A 194 -6.07 -18.36 -3.12
CA GLY A 194 -6.32 -19.26 -4.22
C GLY A 194 -5.41 -18.95 -5.42
N TRP A 195 -5.73 -19.54 -6.54
CA TRP A 195 -4.96 -19.49 -7.77
C TRP A 195 -5.68 -18.69 -8.85
N VAL A 196 -4.95 -17.83 -9.54
CA VAL A 196 -5.40 -17.10 -10.73
C VAL A 196 -4.49 -17.40 -11.90
N SER A 197 -5.02 -17.36 -13.13
CA SER A 197 -4.19 -17.52 -14.33
C SER A 197 -3.26 -16.33 -14.52
N GLY A 198 -1.95 -16.57 -14.59
CA GLY A 198 -0.95 -15.53 -14.82
C GLY A 198 -1.02 -14.91 -16.21
N GLU A 199 -1.67 -15.57 -17.18
CA GLU A 199 -1.92 -15.06 -18.52
C GLU A 199 -2.73 -13.76 -18.53
N TYR A 200 -3.58 -13.56 -17.51
CA TYR A 200 -4.40 -12.36 -17.33
C TYR A 200 -3.85 -11.42 -16.25
N CYS A 201 -2.55 -11.53 -15.96
CA CYS A 201 -1.87 -10.70 -14.97
C CYS A 201 -0.65 -10.05 -15.60
N CYS A 202 -0.60 -8.74 -15.57
CA CYS A 202 0.56 -7.95 -15.98
C CYS A 202 1.45 -7.73 -14.76
N LYS A 203 2.78 -7.87 -14.88
CA LYS A 203 3.67 -7.53 -13.78
C LYS A 203 3.56 -6.05 -13.48
N ALA A 204 3.41 -5.70 -12.21
CA ALA A 204 3.36 -4.30 -11.81
C ALA A 204 4.75 -3.67 -12.03
N GLY A 205 4.84 -2.72 -12.98
CA GLY A 205 6.06 -1.96 -13.27
C GLY A 205 6.84 -2.38 -14.53
N GLU A 206 6.29 -3.24 -15.36
CA GLU A 206 6.76 -3.47 -16.73
C GLU A 206 5.73 -2.81 -17.69
N ASP A 207 5.95 -1.54 -18.05
CA ASP A 207 5.46 -0.81 -19.23
C ASP A 207 6.65 -0.32 -20.03
#